data_3885335405dcb605e4e193b44b6f9d2a
#
_entry.id   3885335405dcb605e4e193b44b6f9d2a
#
_cell.length_a   1.000
_cell.length_b   1.000
_cell.length_c   1.000
_cell.angle_alpha   90.00
_cell.angle_beta   90.00
_cell.angle_gamma   90.00
#
_symmetry.space_group_name_H-M   'P 1'
#
loop_
_entity.id
_entity.type
_entity.pdbx_description
1 polymer ?
#
loop_
_entity_poly.entity_id
_entity_poly.type
_entity_poly.pdbx_seq_one_letter_code
_entity_poly.pdbx_strand_id
1 'polypeptide(L)'
;HRVAEEFYQAQLSSPEAHEGRRFLGQRGFDEATCRHFGIGYSPSSWDALTRHLRSKGFTDQEIEIAGLATRGNRGLYDRFRGRLMWPIRDITGATIGFGARRLNDEDKDSPKYLNTPETPIYHKSQVLYGLDLAKKEITRNRKVVIVEGYTDVMAAHAAGVGYAVASCGTAFGEDHVKIVRRLLGDSADSAAGVVLSNGKTHGGEVIFTFDGDAAGQKAALRAFEMDQNFAAQTFVAVEPNGMDPCELRMAQGERAVVELVNSRTPLFEFVIRSVLRQLDLRTAEGRVKALRAAAPVVARIRDHALQREYTRSLAGWIGMDISEVSRAVRSSAHSRPASYGGRGAPVETPQPAPVRRGPEDPVSRIERQALEALIQYPMYVVGSGFEELGGEAFSVPSYRAVHDAIRAAGGLDAFVKVLRQAEEHFGKGAKAVQAATRAFVDDVRALMIPEVAAVLVELAVAPLPQDREDQLR
;
A
#
# COMPACT_ATOMS: atom_id res chain seq x y z
N HIS A 1 -25.68 1.17 -7.88
CA HIS A 1 -25.25 1.68 -6.56
C HIS A 1 -26.11 2.88 -6.10
N ARG A 2 -26.47 3.83 -6.96
CA ARG A 2 -27.32 4.99 -6.58
C ARG A 2 -28.62 4.55 -5.87
N VAL A 3 -29.36 3.60 -6.44
CA VAL A 3 -30.60 3.08 -5.83
C VAL A 3 -30.33 2.37 -4.50
N ALA A 4 -29.19 1.69 -4.38
CA ALA A 4 -28.79 1.05 -3.12
C ALA A 4 -28.42 2.10 -2.06
N GLU A 5 -27.77 3.20 -2.44
CA GLU A 5 -27.46 4.32 -1.55
C GLU A 5 -28.76 4.98 -1.02
N GLU A 6 -29.69 5.30 -1.91
CA GLU A 6 -31.00 5.84 -1.54
C GLU A 6 -31.75 4.91 -0.57
N PHE A 7 -31.69 3.60 -0.83
CA PHE A 7 -32.28 2.59 0.07
C PHE A 7 -31.63 2.62 1.45
N TYR A 8 -30.29 2.54 1.53
CA TYR A 8 -29.59 2.54 2.81
C TYR A 8 -29.78 3.84 3.60
N GLN A 9 -29.80 5.00 2.93
CA GLN A 9 -30.08 6.29 3.56
C GLN A 9 -31.49 6.30 4.19
N ALA A 10 -32.50 5.81 3.47
CA ALA A 10 -33.86 5.69 4.00
C ALA A 10 -33.93 4.75 5.22
N GLN A 11 -33.14 3.69 5.25
CA GLN A 11 -33.12 2.76 6.38
C GLN A 11 -32.45 3.33 7.64
N LEU A 12 -31.65 4.40 7.55
CA LEU A 12 -31.01 5.01 8.72
C LEU A 12 -32.01 5.56 9.72
N SER A 13 -33.22 5.97 9.29
CA SER A 13 -34.30 6.42 10.14
C SER A 13 -35.16 5.28 10.74
N SER A 14 -34.97 4.04 10.28
CA SER A 14 -35.71 2.88 10.75
C SER A 14 -35.46 2.59 12.24
N PRO A 15 -36.38 1.94 12.94
CA PRO A 15 -36.17 1.50 14.33
C PRO A 15 -34.95 0.63 14.50
N GLU A 16 -34.68 -0.26 13.54
CA GLU A 16 -33.55 -1.17 13.54
C GLU A 16 -32.16 -0.47 13.51
N ALA A 17 -32.10 0.73 12.92
CA ALA A 17 -30.88 1.53 12.87
C ALA A 17 -30.54 2.30 14.16
N HIS A 18 -31.26 2.05 15.28
CA HIS A 18 -31.08 2.77 16.54
C HIS A 18 -29.60 2.76 17.00
N GLU A 19 -28.97 1.61 17.04
CA GLU A 19 -27.56 1.48 17.43
C GLU A 19 -26.62 2.24 16.48
N GLY A 20 -26.94 2.27 15.19
CA GLY A 20 -26.19 3.04 14.20
C GLY A 20 -26.29 4.55 14.47
N ARG A 21 -27.49 5.05 14.72
CA ARG A 21 -27.70 6.46 15.08
C ARG A 21 -27.02 6.81 16.42
N ARG A 22 -27.06 5.91 17.40
CA ARG A 22 -26.35 6.06 18.67
C ARG A 22 -24.85 6.18 18.46
N PHE A 23 -24.28 5.30 17.66
CA PHE A 23 -22.84 5.32 17.30
C PHE A 23 -22.42 6.66 16.65
N LEU A 24 -23.22 7.17 15.72
CA LEU A 24 -22.97 8.45 15.05
C LEU A 24 -23.09 9.63 16.03
N GLY A 25 -24.15 9.65 16.85
CA GLY A 25 -24.35 10.67 17.85
C GLY A 25 -23.27 10.71 18.92
N GLN A 26 -22.81 9.56 19.39
CA GLN A 26 -21.68 9.45 20.33
C GLN A 26 -20.37 10.02 19.77
N ARG A 27 -20.25 10.11 18.43
CA ARG A 27 -19.11 10.71 17.72
C ARG A 27 -19.37 12.15 17.29
N GLY A 28 -20.49 12.75 17.75
CA GLY A 28 -20.84 14.12 17.45
C GLY A 28 -21.19 14.37 15.98
N PHE A 29 -21.68 13.35 15.27
CA PHE A 29 -22.16 13.49 13.90
C PHE A 29 -23.70 13.70 13.94
N ASP A 30 -24.13 14.89 13.60
CA ASP A 30 -25.52 15.25 13.47
C ASP A 30 -26.18 14.74 12.16
N GLU A 31 -27.46 14.94 12.03
CA GLU A 31 -28.21 14.52 10.83
C GLU A 31 -27.72 15.23 9.56
N ALA A 32 -27.32 16.50 9.66
CA ALA A 32 -26.81 17.26 8.52
C ALA A 32 -25.48 16.68 8.01
N THR A 33 -24.58 16.36 8.92
CA THR A 33 -23.31 15.67 8.61
C THR A 33 -23.58 14.29 8.02
N CYS A 34 -24.45 13.50 8.61
CA CYS A 34 -24.80 12.17 8.09
C CYS A 34 -25.38 12.24 6.66
N ARG A 35 -26.23 13.23 6.40
CA ARG A 35 -26.81 13.46 5.06
C ARG A 35 -25.76 13.93 4.06
N HIS A 36 -24.85 14.82 4.47
CA HIS A 36 -23.75 15.30 3.63
C HIS A 36 -22.85 14.18 3.14
N PHE A 37 -22.51 13.23 4.01
CA PHE A 37 -21.72 12.07 3.66
C PHE A 37 -22.54 10.91 3.09
N GLY A 38 -23.85 11.00 3.08
CA GLY A 38 -24.74 9.97 2.55
C GLY A 38 -24.82 8.71 3.42
N ILE A 39 -24.64 8.86 4.73
CA ILE A 39 -24.63 7.73 5.66
C ILE A 39 -25.96 6.99 5.63
N GLY A 40 -25.89 5.66 5.62
CA GLY A 40 -27.04 4.79 5.61
C GLY A 40 -26.94 3.64 6.60
N TYR A 41 -27.94 2.78 6.57
CA TYR A 41 -27.98 1.55 7.35
C TYR A 41 -28.43 0.38 6.47
N SER A 42 -27.76 -0.73 6.57
CA SER A 42 -28.20 -1.98 5.95
C SER A 42 -28.96 -2.83 6.95
N PRO A 43 -30.24 -3.17 6.68
CA PRO A 43 -31.02 -4.04 7.55
C PRO A 43 -30.36 -5.40 7.79
N SER A 44 -30.66 -6.06 8.92
CA SER A 44 -30.13 -7.38 9.25
C SER A 44 -30.76 -8.52 8.43
N SER A 45 -31.85 -8.25 7.73
CA SER A 45 -32.51 -9.17 6.79
C SER A 45 -31.50 -9.69 5.74
N TRP A 46 -31.74 -10.94 5.32
CA TRP A 46 -30.89 -11.60 4.34
C TRP A 46 -31.00 -11.04 2.90
N ASP A 47 -32.12 -10.41 2.57
CA ASP A 47 -32.47 -10.05 1.18
C ASP A 47 -33.21 -8.70 1.03
N ALA A 48 -33.17 -7.82 2.03
CA ALA A 48 -33.91 -6.57 2.01
C ALA A 48 -33.52 -5.68 0.82
N LEU A 49 -32.21 -5.47 0.60
CA LEU A 49 -31.73 -4.72 -0.55
C LEU A 49 -31.98 -5.46 -1.86
N THR A 50 -31.71 -6.77 -1.91
CA THR A 50 -31.91 -7.59 -3.11
C THR A 50 -33.36 -7.53 -3.58
N ARG A 51 -34.33 -7.65 -2.67
CA ARG A 51 -35.77 -7.50 -3.01
C ARG A 51 -36.08 -6.08 -3.51
N HIS A 52 -35.53 -5.07 -2.87
CA HIS A 52 -35.72 -3.68 -3.30
C HIS A 52 -35.17 -3.45 -4.70
N LEU A 53 -33.96 -3.91 -5.00
CA LEU A 53 -33.35 -3.75 -6.31
C LEU A 53 -34.11 -4.50 -7.42
N ARG A 54 -34.58 -5.73 -7.12
CA ARG A 54 -35.45 -6.49 -8.05
C ARG A 54 -36.75 -5.73 -8.35
N SER A 55 -37.36 -5.10 -7.35
CA SER A 55 -38.57 -4.28 -7.55
C SER A 55 -38.32 -3.04 -8.42
N LYS A 56 -37.05 -2.62 -8.56
CA LYS A 56 -36.60 -1.54 -9.46
C LYS A 56 -36.15 -2.05 -10.84
N GLY A 57 -36.29 -3.35 -11.11
CA GLY A 57 -35.99 -3.97 -12.40
C GLY A 57 -34.57 -4.47 -12.57
N PHE A 58 -33.74 -4.46 -11.52
CA PHE A 58 -32.37 -5.02 -11.60
C PHE A 58 -32.39 -6.54 -11.54
N THR A 59 -31.57 -7.17 -12.37
CA THR A 59 -31.38 -8.60 -12.41
C THR A 59 -30.46 -9.07 -11.29
N ASP A 60 -30.56 -10.34 -10.91
CA ASP A 60 -29.65 -10.98 -9.93
C ASP A 60 -28.19 -10.85 -10.34
N GLN A 61 -27.90 -10.99 -11.62
CA GLN A 61 -26.55 -10.88 -12.15
C GLN A 61 -25.98 -9.46 -11.99
N GLU A 62 -26.75 -8.43 -12.26
CA GLU A 62 -26.36 -7.04 -12.05
C GLU A 62 -26.08 -6.75 -10.56
N ILE A 63 -26.94 -7.25 -9.67
CA ILE A 63 -26.79 -7.07 -8.21
C ILE A 63 -25.53 -7.77 -7.69
N GLU A 64 -25.25 -8.97 -8.19
CA GLU A 64 -24.06 -9.76 -7.83
C GLU A 64 -22.76 -9.12 -8.35
N ILE A 65 -22.72 -8.74 -9.63
CA ILE A 65 -21.56 -8.06 -10.26
C ILE A 65 -21.28 -6.71 -9.58
N ALA A 66 -22.32 -6.00 -9.15
CA ALA A 66 -22.17 -4.77 -8.39
C ALA A 66 -21.57 -4.98 -6.97
N GLY A 67 -21.40 -6.23 -6.52
CA GLY A 67 -20.87 -6.55 -5.19
C GLY A 67 -21.84 -6.20 -4.05
N LEU A 68 -23.14 -6.02 -4.34
CA LEU A 68 -24.18 -5.70 -3.37
C LEU A 68 -24.78 -6.94 -2.72
N ALA A 69 -24.73 -8.07 -3.41
CA ALA A 69 -25.15 -9.36 -2.90
C ALA A 69 -24.13 -10.46 -3.25
N THR A 70 -24.27 -11.59 -2.57
CA THR A 70 -23.43 -12.77 -2.76
C THR A 70 -24.31 -13.99 -2.98
N ARG A 71 -23.89 -14.87 -3.87
CA ARG A 71 -24.60 -16.14 -4.14
C ARG A 71 -24.20 -17.19 -3.13
N GLY A 72 -25.19 -17.68 -2.39
CA GLY A 72 -25.05 -18.82 -1.49
C GLY A 72 -25.85 -20.04 -1.96
N ASN A 73 -25.84 -21.10 -1.17
CA ASN A 73 -26.52 -22.37 -1.49
C ASN A 73 -28.07 -22.22 -1.65
N ARG A 74 -28.66 -21.19 -1.03
CA ARG A 74 -30.11 -20.92 -1.06
C ARG A 74 -30.51 -19.77 -1.99
N GLY A 75 -29.57 -19.26 -2.79
CA GLY A 75 -29.80 -18.11 -3.68
C GLY A 75 -28.99 -16.88 -3.30
N LEU A 76 -29.36 -15.73 -3.86
CA LEU A 76 -28.69 -14.46 -3.65
C LEU A 76 -29.10 -13.87 -2.30
N TYR A 77 -28.13 -13.38 -1.52
CA TYR A 77 -28.33 -12.71 -0.27
C TYR A 77 -27.51 -11.42 -0.16
N ASP A 78 -28.00 -10.44 0.60
CA ASP A 78 -27.38 -9.15 0.77
C ASP A 78 -25.97 -9.29 1.40
N ARG A 79 -24.99 -8.65 0.78
CA ARG A 79 -23.62 -8.66 1.29
C ARG A 79 -23.49 -7.93 2.63
N PHE A 80 -24.17 -6.81 2.75
CA PHE A 80 -24.14 -5.98 3.96
C PHE A 80 -25.42 -6.18 4.76
N ARG A 81 -25.29 -6.52 6.04
CA ARG A 81 -26.43 -6.78 6.94
C ARG A 81 -26.12 -6.26 8.34
N GLY A 82 -27.06 -5.54 8.95
CA GLY A 82 -26.92 -4.99 10.29
C GLY A 82 -25.73 -4.03 10.46
N ARG A 83 -25.45 -3.20 9.44
CA ARG A 83 -24.26 -2.36 9.41
C ARG A 83 -24.58 -0.90 9.10
N LEU A 84 -23.79 0.01 9.68
CA LEU A 84 -23.69 1.37 9.15
C LEU A 84 -23.01 1.36 7.79
N MET A 85 -23.50 2.19 6.87
CA MET A 85 -23.08 2.24 5.48
C MET A 85 -22.50 3.61 5.14
N TRP A 86 -21.34 3.62 4.50
CA TRP A 86 -20.70 4.78 3.90
C TRP A 86 -20.66 4.57 2.38
N PRO A 87 -21.32 5.42 1.57
CA PRO A 87 -21.17 5.33 0.12
C PRO A 87 -19.76 5.73 -0.27
N ILE A 88 -19.13 4.90 -1.06
CA ILE A 88 -17.83 5.19 -1.70
C ILE A 88 -18.14 5.73 -3.08
N ARG A 89 -17.68 6.96 -3.36
CA ARG A 89 -17.97 7.66 -4.60
C ARG A 89 -16.70 7.88 -5.42
N ASP A 90 -16.86 7.88 -6.73
CA ASP A 90 -15.79 8.31 -7.62
C ASP A 90 -15.62 9.85 -7.57
N ILE A 91 -14.64 10.36 -8.31
CA ILE A 91 -14.35 11.79 -8.35
C ILE A 91 -15.51 12.63 -8.89
N THR A 92 -16.45 12.05 -9.66
CA THR A 92 -17.63 12.74 -10.17
C THR A 92 -18.75 12.85 -9.14
N GLY A 93 -18.71 12.03 -8.10
CA GLY A 93 -19.74 11.90 -7.06
C GLY A 93 -20.69 10.72 -7.29
N ALA A 94 -20.43 9.88 -8.29
CA ALA A 94 -21.21 8.67 -8.53
C ALA A 94 -20.81 7.57 -7.53
N THR A 95 -21.80 6.93 -6.89
CA THR A 95 -21.55 5.84 -5.95
C THR A 95 -21.12 4.58 -6.67
N ILE A 96 -19.92 4.12 -6.37
CA ILE A 96 -19.29 2.96 -6.98
C ILE A 96 -19.14 1.77 -6.04
N GLY A 97 -19.34 1.98 -4.73
CA GLY A 97 -19.25 0.95 -3.72
C GLY A 97 -19.68 1.46 -2.36
N PHE A 98 -19.49 0.64 -1.34
CA PHE A 98 -19.82 0.96 0.04
C PHE A 98 -18.75 0.44 1.00
N GLY A 99 -18.48 1.22 2.04
CA GLY A 99 -17.89 0.75 3.26
C GLY A 99 -18.95 0.49 4.31
N ALA A 100 -18.79 -0.52 5.13
CA ALA A 100 -19.76 -0.93 6.13
C ALA A 100 -19.11 -1.26 7.46
N ARG A 101 -19.63 -0.71 8.56
CA ARG A 101 -19.17 -1.01 9.91
C ARG A 101 -20.21 -1.84 10.65
N ARG A 102 -19.76 -2.95 11.23
CA ARG A 102 -20.55 -3.77 12.14
C ARG A 102 -20.87 -2.98 13.41
N LEU A 103 -22.10 -3.10 13.90
CA LEU A 103 -22.59 -2.44 15.11
C LEU A 103 -22.57 -3.35 16.33
N ASN A 104 -22.76 -4.66 16.13
CA ASN A 104 -22.66 -5.64 17.21
C ASN A 104 -21.19 -6.07 17.38
N ASP A 105 -20.55 -5.65 18.47
CA ASP A 105 -19.17 -6.00 18.78
C ASP A 105 -19.01 -7.43 19.37
N GLU A 106 -20.11 -8.10 19.74
CA GLU A 106 -20.11 -9.49 20.21
C GLU A 106 -19.94 -10.50 19.04
N ASP A 107 -20.36 -10.13 17.83
CA ASP A 107 -20.15 -10.94 16.63
C ASP A 107 -18.69 -10.85 16.16
N LYS A 108 -17.84 -11.77 16.65
CA LYS A 108 -16.42 -11.83 16.29
C LYS A 108 -16.16 -12.57 14.96
N ASP A 109 -17.15 -13.27 14.43
CA ASP A 109 -17.01 -14.08 13.21
C ASP A 109 -17.07 -13.23 11.94
N SER A 110 -17.59 -12.01 12.03
CA SER A 110 -17.63 -11.09 10.89
C SER A 110 -16.69 -9.88 11.10
N PRO A 111 -16.04 -9.37 10.04
CA PRO A 111 -15.08 -8.27 10.17
C PRO A 111 -15.77 -7.00 10.67
N LYS A 112 -15.08 -6.21 11.53
CA LYS A 112 -15.55 -4.93 12.04
C LYS A 112 -15.88 -3.97 10.90
N TYR A 113 -15.01 -3.89 9.89
CA TYR A 113 -15.24 -3.16 8.65
C TYR A 113 -15.28 -4.11 7.46
N LEU A 114 -16.22 -3.88 6.56
CA LEU A 114 -16.41 -4.65 5.33
C LEU A 114 -16.65 -3.68 4.18
N ASN A 115 -15.84 -3.77 3.13
CA ASN A 115 -16.00 -2.95 1.93
C ASN A 115 -16.58 -3.78 0.78
N THR A 116 -17.12 -3.08 -0.23
CA THR A 116 -17.43 -3.67 -1.53
C THR A 116 -16.21 -4.44 -2.04
N PRO A 117 -16.38 -5.64 -2.62
CA PRO A 117 -15.29 -6.38 -3.27
C PRO A 117 -14.84 -5.65 -4.54
N GLU A 118 -13.76 -6.11 -5.17
CA GLU A 118 -13.41 -5.65 -6.51
C GLU A 118 -14.59 -5.89 -7.46
N THR A 119 -14.95 -4.86 -8.22
CA THR A 119 -16.02 -4.91 -9.24
C THR A 119 -15.55 -4.19 -10.50
N PRO A 120 -16.28 -4.29 -11.63
CA PRO A 120 -15.90 -3.56 -12.85
C PRO A 120 -15.79 -2.03 -12.70
N ILE A 121 -16.38 -1.44 -11.64
CA ILE A 121 -16.38 0.01 -11.41
C ILE A 121 -15.74 0.42 -10.06
N TYR A 122 -15.38 -0.54 -9.21
CA TYR A 122 -14.75 -0.27 -7.92
C TYR A 122 -13.45 -1.05 -7.78
N HIS A 123 -12.34 -0.33 -7.79
CA HIS A 123 -11.00 -0.85 -7.54
C HIS A 123 -10.43 -0.17 -6.29
N LYS A 124 -10.21 -0.94 -5.23
CA LYS A 124 -9.79 -0.40 -3.91
C LYS A 124 -8.54 0.46 -3.99
N SER A 125 -7.58 0.09 -4.84
CA SER A 125 -6.32 0.82 -5.01
C SER A 125 -6.47 2.16 -5.73
N GLN A 126 -7.63 2.41 -6.35
CA GLN A 126 -7.89 3.60 -7.19
C GLN A 126 -8.91 4.56 -6.56
N VAL A 127 -9.31 4.32 -5.33
CA VAL A 127 -10.37 5.10 -4.67
C VAL A 127 -9.90 5.66 -3.34
N LEU A 128 -10.13 6.96 -3.15
CA LEU A 128 -9.99 7.65 -1.88
C LEU A 128 -11.38 8.09 -1.41
N TYR A 129 -11.79 7.62 -0.23
CA TYR A 129 -13.07 8.01 0.37
C TYR A 129 -13.09 9.50 0.70
N GLY A 130 -14.21 10.15 0.41
CA GLY A 130 -14.40 11.58 0.61
C GLY A 130 -13.80 12.47 -0.49
N LEU A 131 -13.19 11.89 -1.53
CA LEU A 131 -12.53 12.64 -2.60
C LEU A 131 -13.51 13.50 -3.40
N ASP A 132 -14.72 13.01 -3.63
CA ASP A 132 -15.81 13.73 -4.29
C ASP A 132 -16.15 15.04 -3.56
N LEU A 133 -16.12 15.03 -2.23
CA LEU A 133 -16.36 16.18 -1.37
C LEU A 133 -15.13 17.08 -1.25
N ALA A 134 -13.95 16.48 -1.12
CA ALA A 134 -12.70 17.16 -0.83
C ALA A 134 -12.03 17.83 -2.05
N LYS A 135 -12.29 17.36 -3.28
CA LYS A 135 -11.55 17.74 -4.50
C LYS A 135 -11.43 19.25 -4.72
N LYS A 136 -12.48 20.01 -4.45
CA LYS A 136 -12.47 21.49 -4.62
C LYS A 136 -11.56 22.16 -3.60
N GLU A 137 -11.63 21.72 -2.33
CA GLU A 137 -10.79 22.24 -1.26
C GLU A 137 -9.31 21.83 -1.45
N ILE A 138 -9.05 20.59 -1.90
CA ILE A 138 -7.69 20.13 -2.24
C ILE A 138 -7.09 21.02 -3.33
N THR A 139 -7.82 21.25 -4.41
CA THR A 139 -7.34 22.09 -5.52
C THR A 139 -7.12 23.55 -5.10
N ARG A 140 -8.06 24.11 -4.31
CA ARG A 140 -7.98 25.49 -3.84
C ARG A 140 -6.82 25.73 -2.87
N ASN A 141 -6.67 24.83 -1.90
CA ASN A 141 -5.66 24.96 -0.84
C ASN A 141 -4.32 24.33 -1.24
N ARG A 142 -4.27 23.54 -2.33
CA ARG A 142 -3.13 22.72 -2.73
C ARG A 142 -2.62 21.83 -1.60
N LYS A 143 -3.55 21.29 -0.81
CA LYS A 143 -3.30 20.44 0.36
C LYS A 143 -4.24 19.26 0.34
N VAL A 144 -3.73 18.11 0.77
CA VAL A 144 -4.54 16.93 1.07
C VAL A 144 -4.10 16.35 2.40
N VAL A 145 -5.06 15.94 3.21
CA VAL A 145 -4.83 15.17 4.44
C VAL A 145 -5.29 13.75 4.19
N ILE A 146 -4.40 12.79 4.43
CA ILE A 146 -4.68 11.36 4.31
C ILE A 146 -4.90 10.83 5.72
N VAL A 147 -6.12 10.40 6.01
CA VAL A 147 -6.53 9.77 7.27
C VAL A 147 -6.80 8.28 7.05
N GLU A 148 -7.06 7.50 8.11
CA GLU A 148 -7.21 6.05 8.00
C GLU A 148 -8.63 5.60 7.62
N GLY A 149 -9.65 6.19 8.22
CA GLY A 149 -11.02 5.68 8.18
C GLY A 149 -12.11 6.67 7.78
N TYR A 150 -13.32 6.14 7.64
CA TYR A 150 -14.51 6.90 7.27
C TYR A 150 -14.86 8.00 8.29
N THR A 151 -14.84 7.65 9.57
CA THR A 151 -15.13 8.56 10.68
C THR A 151 -14.12 9.68 10.81
N ASP A 152 -12.87 9.42 10.44
CA ASP A 152 -11.80 10.40 10.51
C ASP A 152 -11.95 11.46 9.43
N VAL A 153 -12.35 11.04 8.20
CA VAL A 153 -12.71 11.99 7.14
C VAL A 153 -13.88 12.85 7.59
N MET A 154 -14.93 12.25 8.15
CA MET A 154 -16.10 12.99 8.64
C MET A 154 -15.70 14.00 9.73
N ALA A 155 -14.88 13.59 10.69
CA ALA A 155 -14.41 14.43 11.79
C ALA A 155 -13.52 15.59 11.29
N ALA A 156 -12.60 15.30 10.35
CA ALA A 156 -11.76 16.31 9.74
C ALA A 156 -12.57 17.36 8.97
N HIS A 157 -13.55 16.93 8.16
CA HIS A 157 -14.44 17.85 7.44
C HIS A 157 -15.29 18.70 8.39
N ALA A 158 -15.85 18.07 9.44
CA ALA A 158 -16.63 18.80 10.47
C ALA A 158 -15.77 19.84 11.20
N ALA A 159 -14.47 19.58 11.37
CA ALA A 159 -13.51 20.51 11.95
C ALA A 159 -13.00 21.58 10.97
N GLY A 160 -13.52 21.63 9.74
CA GLY A 160 -13.09 22.60 8.72
C GLY A 160 -11.88 22.15 7.88
N VAL A 161 -11.37 20.93 8.06
CA VAL A 161 -10.32 20.32 7.22
C VAL A 161 -10.99 19.59 6.05
N GLY A 162 -11.65 20.33 5.16
CA GLY A 162 -12.45 19.81 4.05
C GLY A 162 -11.64 19.22 2.89
N TYR A 163 -10.33 19.11 3.05
CA TYR A 163 -9.39 18.46 2.12
C TYR A 163 -8.86 17.12 2.65
N ALA A 164 -9.55 16.50 3.61
CA ALA A 164 -9.21 15.19 4.13
C ALA A 164 -9.88 14.06 3.31
N VAL A 165 -9.13 12.97 3.10
CA VAL A 165 -9.56 11.76 2.39
C VAL A 165 -8.97 10.52 3.06
N ALA A 166 -9.56 9.33 2.83
CA ALA A 166 -9.04 8.07 3.38
C ALA A 166 -8.93 6.97 2.34
N SER A 167 -7.94 6.08 2.53
CA SER A 167 -7.79 4.85 1.72
C SER A 167 -8.68 3.69 2.18
N CYS A 168 -9.30 3.80 3.37
CA CYS A 168 -10.31 2.91 3.93
C CYS A 168 -10.02 1.41 3.80
N GLY A 169 -9.00 0.93 4.54
CA GLY A 169 -8.68 -0.50 4.64
C GLY A 169 -7.77 -1.04 3.55
N THR A 170 -7.19 -0.17 2.73
CA THR A 170 -6.06 -0.47 1.85
C THR A 170 -4.87 0.41 2.22
N ALA A 171 -3.64 -0.08 1.99
CA ALA A 171 -2.49 0.80 2.10
C ALA A 171 -2.59 1.90 1.02
N PHE A 172 -2.21 3.12 1.39
CA PHE A 172 -2.05 4.20 0.42
C PHE A 172 -0.96 3.79 -0.59
N GLY A 173 -1.26 3.75 -1.87
CA GLY A 173 -0.42 3.17 -2.93
C GLY A 173 -0.23 4.09 -4.12
N GLU A 174 0.47 3.61 -5.15
CA GLU A 174 0.85 4.39 -6.35
C GLU A 174 -0.34 4.99 -7.10
N ASP A 175 -1.46 4.28 -7.20
CA ASP A 175 -2.64 4.82 -7.87
C ASP A 175 -3.28 5.96 -7.09
N HIS A 176 -3.27 5.88 -5.75
CA HIS A 176 -3.67 7.00 -4.90
C HIS A 176 -2.74 8.22 -5.10
N VAL A 177 -1.43 7.99 -5.21
CA VAL A 177 -0.45 9.05 -5.52
C VAL A 177 -0.79 9.74 -6.83
N LYS A 178 -1.10 9.00 -7.89
CA LYS A 178 -1.47 9.58 -9.21
C LYS A 178 -2.71 10.48 -9.12
N ILE A 179 -3.72 10.06 -8.34
CA ILE A 179 -4.94 10.84 -8.12
C ILE A 179 -4.62 12.14 -7.39
N VAL A 180 -3.89 12.05 -6.28
CA VAL A 180 -3.52 13.20 -5.44
C VAL A 180 -2.67 14.20 -6.22
N ARG A 181 -1.64 13.73 -6.94
CA ARG A 181 -0.80 14.58 -7.80
C ARG A 181 -1.60 15.39 -8.80
N ARG A 182 -2.54 14.75 -9.49
CA ARG A 182 -3.41 15.43 -10.45
C ARG A 182 -4.23 16.55 -9.81
N LEU A 183 -4.76 16.34 -8.60
CA LEU A 183 -5.57 17.32 -7.89
C LEU A 183 -4.74 18.48 -7.32
N LEU A 184 -3.52 18.18 -6.86
CA LEU A 184 -2.59 19.18 -6.38
C LEU A 184 -1.98 20.03 -7.52
N GLY A 185 -2.18 19.64 -8.81
CA GLY A 185 -1.47 20.23 -9.93
C GLY A 185 0.04 20.04 -9.79
N ASP A 186 0.43 18.85 -9.34
CA ASP A 186 1.81 18.49 -9.02
C ASP A 186 2.58 18.27 -10.33
N SER A 187 3.04 19.39 -10.93
CA SER A 187 3.96 19.38 -12.05
C SER A 187 5.39 19.26 -11.51
N ALA A 188 6.30 18.67 -12.30
CA ALA A 188 7.71 18.48 -11.96
C ALA A 188 8.47 19.84 -11.91
N ASP A 189 8.00 20.77 -11.10
CA ASP A 189 8.68 22.03 -10.83
C ASP A 189 9.72 21.81 -9.72
N SER A 190 10.97 22.12 -10.01
CA SER A 190 12.10 21.98 -9.07
C SER A 190 11.96 22.84 -7.81
N ALA A 191 11.04 23.82 -7.81
CA ALA A 191 10.73 24.65 -6.65
C ALA A 191 9.57 24.11 -5.81
N ALA A 192 8.91 23.03 -6.23
CA ALA A 192 7.84 22.39 -5.46
C ALA A 192 8.40 21.84 -4.12
N GLY A 193 7.69 22.12 -3.03
CA GLY A 193 8.06 21.63 -1.71
C GLY A 193 8.81 22.63 -0.82
N VAL A 194 9.05 23.85 -1.26
CA VAL A 194 9.66 24.90 -0.42
C VAL A 194 8.60 25.52 0.49
N VAL A 195 8.79 25.43 1.80
CA VAL A 195 7.97 26.16 2.78
C VAL A 195 8.43 27.62 2.82
N LEU A 196 7.54 28.52 2.48
CA LEU A 196 7.79 29.97 2.55
C LEU A 196 7.72 30.45 4.01
N SER A 197 8.35 31.61 4.30
CA SER A 197 8.35 32.23 5.62
C SER A 197 6.96 32.56 6.18
N ASN A 198 5.94 32.63 5.32
CA ASN A 198 4.53 32.79 5.69
C ASN A 198 3.81 31.48 5.98
N GLY A 199 4.52 30.36 6.07
CA GLY A 199 3.99 29.02 6.31
C GLY A 199 3.26 28.39 5.13
N LYS A 200 3.21 29.05 3.96
CA LYS A 200 2.66 28.46 2.73
C LYS A 200 3.74 27.68 1.99
N THR A 201 3.36 26.57 1.38
CA THR A 201 4.27 25.75 0.60
C THR A 201 4.19 26.15 -0.87
N HIS A 202 5.33 26.29 -1.52
CA HIS A 202 5.37 26.37 -2.98
C HIS A 202 5.24 24.97 -3.54
N GLY A 203 4.19 24.70 -4.28
CA GLY A 203 3.78 23.35 -4.68
C GLY A 203 2.58 22.86 -3.87
N GLY A 204 2.35 21.55 -3.81
CA GLY A 204 1.29 20.95 -3.00
C GLY A 204 1.82 20.44 -1.66
N GLU A 205 0.90 20.18 -0.73
CA GLU A 205 1.20 19.51 0.53
C GLU A 205 0.39 18.21 0.63
N VAL A 206 1.06 17.11 0.95
CA VAL A 206 0.45 15.84 1.31
C VAL A 206 0.73 15.59 2.78
N ILE A 207 -0.30 15.52 3.61
CA ILE A 207 -0.19 15.38 5.06
C ILE A 207 -0.80 14.05 5.45
N PHE A 208 0.01 13.12 5.95
CA PHE A 208 -0.46 11.87 6.52
C PHE A 208 -0.73 12.05 8.00
N THR A 209 -1.91 11.64 8.46
CA THR A 209 -2.18 11.51 9.89
C THR A 209 -2.04 10.04 10.25
N PHE A 210 -1.31 9.76 11.30
CA PHE A 210 -1.13 8.42 11.84
C PHE A 210 -1.42 8.42 13.33
N ASP A 211 -1.98 7.31 13.80
CA ASP A 211 -2.04 7.02 15.21
C ASP A 211 -0.61 6.94 15.75
N GLY A 212 -0.38 7.48 16.94
CA GLY A 212 0.97 7.60 17.54
C GLY A 212 1.65 6.26 17.89
N ASP A 213 1.09 5.15 17.47
CA ASP A 213 1.50 3.80 17.79
C ASP A 213 2.55 3.22 16.81
N ALA A 214 2.94 1.97 17.05
CA ALA A 214 3.89 1.25 16.19
C ALA A 214 3.34 0.98 14.76
N ALA A 215 2.02 0.94 14.58
CA ALA A 215 1.40 0.77 13.28
C ALA A 215 1.49 2.06 12.45
N GLY A 216 1.26 3.22 13.09
CA GLY A 216 1.45 4.54 12.48
C GLY A 216 2.89 4.79 12.04
N GLN A 217 3.89 4.33 12.84
CA GLN A 217 5.30 4.40 12.43
C GLN A 217 5.58 3.57 11.17
N LYS A 218 5.00 2.37 11.06
CA LYS A 218 5.13 1.54 9.84
C LYS A 218 4.43 2.19 8.65
N ALA A 219 3.29 2.83 8.87
CA ALA A 219 2.57 3.56 7.83
C ALA A 219 3.37 4.77 7.34
N ALA A 220 4.03 5.50 8.25
CA ALA A 220 4.94 6.59 7.89
C ALA A 220 6.14 6.11 7.06
N LEU A 221 6.72 4.95 7.38
CA LEU A 221 7.80 4.35 6.57
C LEU A 221 7.32 3.97 5.17
N ARG A 222 6.11 3.46 5.02
CA ARG A 222 5.51 3.20 3.70
C ARG A 222 5.24 4.48 2.93
N ALA A 223 4.71 5.52 3.60
CA ALA A 223 4.55 6.84 3.01
C ALA A 223 5.89 7.41 2.52
N PHE A 224 6.97 7.19 3.27
CA PHE A 224 8.33 7.56 2.89
C PHE A 224 8.80 6.85 1.60
N GLU A 225 8.48 5.56 1.42
CA GLU A 225 8.80 4.85 0.17
C GLU A 225 8.07 5.44 -1.03
N MET A 226 6.87 5.98 -0.82
CA MET A 226 6.05 6.62 -1.85
C MET A 226 6.33 8.11 -2.04
N ASP A 227 6.95 8.78 -1.06
CA ASP A 227 7.28 10.22 -1.10
C ASP A 227 8.03 10.60 -2.38
N GLN A 228 8.89 9.70 -2.84
CA GLN A 228 9.64 9.88 -4.08
C GLN A 228 8.77 10.00 -5.35
N ASN A 229 7.50 9.66 -5.27
CA ASN A 229 6.55 9.77 -6.36
C ASN A 229 5.79 11.11 -6.34
N PHE A 230 5.96 11.93 -5.28
CA PHE A 230 5.42 13.28 -5.20
C PHE A 230 6.48 14.33 -5.56
N ALA A 231 6.09 15.41 -6.27
CA ALA A 231 6.82 16.65 -6.29
C ALA A 231 6.34 17.59 -5.17
N ALA A 232 5.12 17.37 -4.66
CA ALA A 232 4.57 18.01 -3.48
C ALA A 232 5.34 17.63 -2.23
N GLN A 233 5.43 18.52 -1.25
CA GLN A 233 6.08 18.23 0.03
C GLN A 233 5.19 17.32 0.89
N THR A 234 5.79 16.29 1.45
CA THR A 234 5.10 15.30 2.29
C THR A 234 5.37 15.57 3.77
N PHE A 235 4.30 15.54 4.55
CA PHE A 235 4.32 15.78 5.99
C PHE A 235 3.63 14.63 6.74
N VAL A 236 3.92 14.56 8.03
CA VAL A 236 3.25 13.69 8.99
C VAL A 236 2.69 14.54 10.13
N ALA A 237 1.44 14.31 10.48
CA ALA A 237 0.80 14.84 11.67
C ALA A 237 0.48 13.67 12.59
N VAL A 238 1.10 13.65 13.77
CA VAL A 238 0.94 12.58 14.78
C VAL A 238 0.31 13.16 16.02
N GLU A 239 -0.78 12.56 16.48
CA GLU A 239 -1.38 12.90 17.77
C GLU A 239 -0.56 12.20 18.89
N PRO A 240 -0.06 12.95 19.89
CA PRO A 240 0.89 12.41 20.90
C PRO A 240 0.33 11.28 21.75
N ASN A 241 -0.97 11.22 21.97
CA ASN A 241 -1.63 10.21 22.79
C ASN A 241 -2.22 9.05 21.97
N GLY A 242 -2.00 9.04 20.65
CA GLY A 242 -2.47 7.98 19.76
C GLY A 242 -3.96 8.05 19.41
N MET A 243 -4.61 9.19 19.60
CA MET A 243 -6.01 9.39 19.21
C MET A 243 -6.13 9.59 17.70
N ASP A 244 -7.11 8.93 17.09
CA ASP A 244 -7.51 9.24 15.72
C ASP A 244 -8.20 10.63 15.62
N PRO A 245 -8.36 11.22 14.42
CA PRO A 245 -9.00 12.53 14.26
C PRO A 245 -10.43 12.60 14.82
N CYS A 246 -11.17 11.50 14.80
CA CYS A 246 -12.52 11.44 15.37
C CYS A 246 -12.49 11.45 16.90
N GLU A 247 -11.61 10.67 17.52
CA GLU A 247 -11.40 10.64 18.96
C GLU A 247 -10.88 11.99 19.48
N LEU A 248 -9.90 12.57 18.75
CA LEU A 248 -9.35 13.88 19.07
C LEU A 248 -10.43 14.98 19.05
N ARG A 249 -11.27 14.98 18.01
CA ARG A 249 -12.39 15.93 17.92
C ARG A 249 -13.35 15.79 19.10
N MET A 250 -13.66 14.56 19.49
CA MET A 250 -14.56 14.29 20.61
C MET A 250 -13.96 14.71 21.95
N ALA A 251 -12.67 14.48 22.16
CA ALA A 251 -11.98 14.76 23.42
C ALA A 251 -11.65 16.25 23.60
N GLN A 252 -11.23 16.93 22.52
CA GLN A 252 -10.63 18.27 22.59
C GLN A 252 -11.28 19.30 21.65
N GLY A 253 -12.28 18.89 20.88
CA GLY A 253 -13.05 19.77 19.97
C GLY A 253 -12.43 19.92 18.58
N GLU A 254 -13.13 20.63 17.71
CA GLU A 254 -12.78 20.79 16.30
C GLU A 254 -11.42 21.49 16.08
N ARG A 255 -11.12 22.46 16.96
CA ARG A 255 -9.84 23.20 16.89
C ARG A 255 -8.62 22.30 17.04
N ALA A 256 -8.69 21.27 17.87
CA ALA A 256 -7.59 20.33 18.08
C ALA A 256 -7.24 19.56 16.79
N VAL A 257 -8.23 19.18 15.97
CA VAL A 257 -8.00 18.55 14.67
C VAL A 257 -7.27 19.49 13.70
N VAL A 258 -7.67 20.77 13.67
CA VAL A 258 -6.98 21.79 12.86
C VAL A 258 -5.55 21.99 13.35
N GLU A 259 -5.35 22.05 14.67
CA GLU A 259 -4.02 22.21 15.28
C GLU A 259 -3.14 20.98 15.00
N LEU A 260 -3.66 19.76 15.03
CA LEU A 260 -2.96 18.55 14.63
C LEU A 260 -2.41 18.67 13.21
N VAL A 261 -3.26 19.02 12.24
CA VAL A 261 -2.86 19.20 10.84
C VAL A 261 -1.83 20.32 10.67
N ASN A 262 -1.95 21.40 11.45
CA ASN A 262 -1.01 22.54 11.40
C ASN A 262 0.35 22.24 12.06
N SER A 263 0.39 21.35 13.06
CA SER A 263 1.62 20.93 13.76
C SER A 263 2.44 19.89 13.00
N ARG A 264 2.06 19.64 11.74
CA ARG A 264 2.72 18.66 10.88
C ARG A 264 4.23 18.82 10.79
N THR A 265 4.95 17.71 10.76
CA THR A 265 6.41 17.64 10.61
C THR A 265 6.76 17.10 9.23
N PRO A 266 7.83 17.57 8.56
CA PRO A 266 8.30 16.97 7.31
C PRO A 266 8.56 15.48 7.47
N LEU A 267 8.12 14.68 6.49
CA LEU A 267 8.17 13.21 6.57
C LEU A 267 9.60 12.69 6.80
N PHE A 268 10.58 13.25 6.11
CA PHE A 268 11.99 12.86 6.30
C PHE A 268 12.47 13.10 7.74
N GLU A 269 12.17 14.26 8.31
CA GLU A 269 12.52 14.57 9.70
C GLU A 269 11.85 13.59 10.66
N PHE A 270 10.55 13.33 10.47
CA PHE A 270 9.81 12.39 11.30
C PHE A 270 10.42 10.99 11.28
N VAL A 271 10.71 10.45 10.08
CA VAL A 271 11.28 9.10 9.93
C VAL A 271 12.66 9.02 10.57
N ILE A 272 13.54 10.00 10.32
CA ILE A 272 14.88 10.02 10.91
C ILE A 272 14.78 10.07 12.43
N ARG A 273 13.99 11.01 12.99
CA ARG A 273 13.81 11.14 14.46
C ARG A 273 13.19 9.89 15.08
N SER A 274 12.28 9.20 14.38
CA SER A 274 11.69 7.94 14.85
C SER A 274 12.74 6.83 15.00
N VAL A 275 13.68 6.75 14.08
CA VAL A 275 14.83 5.83 14.16
C VAL A 275 15.74 6.19 15.35
N LEU A 276 16.02 7.50 15.51
CA LEU A 276 16.93 7.97 16.59
C LEU A 276 16.34 7.76 17.98
N ARG A 277 15.03 7.92 18.18
CA ARG A 277 14.34 7.75 19.48
C ARG A 277 14.51 6.37 20.09
N GLN A 278 14.83 5.35 19.30
CA GLN A 278 15.02 3.97 19.75
C GLN A 278 16.43 3.70 20.29
N LEU A 279 17.33 4.69 20.26
CA LEU A 279 18.75 4.51 20.54
C LEU A 279 19.23 5.48 21.62
N ASP A 280 20.12 5.02 22.50
CA ASP A 280 20.75 5.89 23.51
C ASP A 280 21.89 6.71 22.90
N LEU A 281 21.59 7.94 22.51
CA LEU A 281 22.56 8.84 21.88
C LEU A 281 23.62 9.40 22.85
N ARG A 282 23.50 9.13 24.16
CA ARG A 282 24.50 9.56 25.14
C ARG A 282 25.76 8.70 25.09
N THR A 283 25.66 7.48 24.55
CA THR A 283 26.79 6.54 24.42
C THR A 283 27.41 6.64 23.01
N ALA A 284 28.71 6.34 22.91
CA ALA A 284 29.41 6.32 21.61
C ALA A 284 28.82 5.23 20.68
N GLU A 285 28.56 4.04 21.24
CA GLU A 285 27.98 2.90 20.56
C GLU A 285 26.57 3.22 20.03
N GLY A 286 25.77 3.90 20.85
CA GLY A 286 24.41 4.34 20.47
C GLY A 286 24.44 5.35 19.32
N ARG A 287 25.36 6.32 19.35
CA ARG A 287 25.54 7.29 18.23
C ARG A 287 25.98 6.62 16.93
N VAL A 288 26.94 5.68 17.01
CA VAL A 288 27.38 4.91 15.83
C VAL A 288 26.23 4.07 15.26
N LYS A 289 25.44 3.44 16.13
CA LYS A 289 24.26 2.67 15.74
C LYS A 289 23.20 3.55 15.09
N ALA A 290 22.98 4.74 15.65
CA ALA A 290 22.08 5.75 15.13
C ALA A 290 22.50 6.23 13.73
N LEU A 291 23.79 6.51 13.53
CA LEU A 291 24.33 6.86 12.22
C LEU A 291 24.08 5.77 11.18
N ARG A 292 24.38 4.51 11.51
CA ARG A 292 24.17 3.36 10.60
C ARG A 292 22.70 3.16 10.24
N ALA A 293 21.79 3.43 11.18
CA ALA A 293 20.36 3.28 10.95
C ALA A 293 19.73 4.45 10.18
N ALA A 294 20.19 5.69 10.43
CA ALA A 294 19.60 6.89 9.82
C ALA A 294 20.25 7.30 8.48
N ALA A 295 21.54 7.00 8.27
CA ALA A 295 22.24 7.36 7.03
C ALA A 295 21.57 6.81 5.76
N PRO A 296 21.05 5.56 5.70
CA PRO A 296 20.31 5.04 4.55
C PRO A 296 19.01 5.82 4.26
N VAL A 297 18.35 6.34 5.30
CA VAL A 297 17.14 7.16 5.13
C VAL A 297 17.48 8.47 4.45
N VAL A 298 18.53 9.17 4.93
CA VAL A 298 19.01 10.42 4.33
C VAL A 298 19.53 10.19 2.91
N ALA A 299 20.20 9.06 2.64
CA ALA A 299 20.73 8.73 1.33
C ALA A 299 19.64 8.56 0.24
N ARG A 300 18.40 8.25 0.64
CA ARG A 300 17.24 8.11 -0.27
C ARG A 300 16.64 9.45 -0.71
N ILE A 301 16.99 10.56 -0.08
CA ILE A 301 16.49 11.89 -0.46
C ILE A 301 17.06 12.24 -1.85
N ARG A 302 16.18 12.42 -2.84
CA ARG A 302 16.57 12.66 -4.25
C ARG A 302 17.13 14.05 -4.47
N ASP A 303 16.55 15.06 -3.82
CA ASP A 303 17.07 16.42 -3.89
C ASP A 303 18.40 16.52 -3.14
N HIS A 304 19.47 16.76 -3.88
CA HIS A 304 20.81 16.84 -3.30
C HIS A 304 21.02 18.02 -2.35
N ALA A 305 20.27 19.12 -2.51
CA ALA A 305 20.35 20.23 -1.59
C ALA A 305 19.68 19.88 -0.26
N LEU A 306 18.46 19.30 -0.35
CA LEU A 306 17.72 18.80 0.81
C LEU A 306 18.49 17.67 1.51
N GLN A 307 19.09 16.73 0.77
CA GLN A 307 19.91 15.67 1.32
C GLN A 307 21.10 16.22 2.13
N ARG A 308 21.76 17.27 1.64
CA ARG A 308 22.87 17.93 2.39
C ARG A 308 22.37 18.57 3.68
N GLU A 309 21.19 19.21 3.66
CA GLU A 309 20.60 19.81 4.87
C GLU A 309 20.22 18.74 5.91
N TYR A 310 19.61 17.65 5.49
CA TYR A 310 19.31 16.53 6.40
C TYR A 310 20.58 15.82 6.87
N THR A 311 21.64 15.76 6.08
CA THR A 311 22.96 15.26 6.52
C THR A 311 23.53 16.14 7.64
N ARG A 312 23.42 17.45 7.51
CA ARG A 312 23.83 18.42 8.55
C ARG A 312 22.96 18.30 9.80
N SER A 313 21.65 18.21 9.63
CA SER A 313 20.71 18.05 10.72
C SER A 313 20.96 16.73 11.49
N LEU A 314 21.19 15.61 10.77
CA LEU A 314 21.52 14.32 11.37
C LEU A 314 22.80 14.40 12.20
N ALA A 315 23.85 15.06 11.68
CA ALA A 315 25.11 15.25 12.42
C ALA A 315 24.87 15.99 13.75
N GLY A 316 24.05 17.05 13.73
CA GLY A 316 23.66 17.77 14.95
C GLY A 316 22.84 16.92 15.92
N TRP A 317 21.87 16.15 15.43
CA TRP A 317 21.00 15.34 16.29
C TRP A 317 21.73 14.19 17.01
N ILE A 318 22.73 13.59 16.35
CA ILE A 318 23.51 12.49 16.94
C ILE A 318 24.82 12.97 17.60
N GLY A 319 25.19 14.25 17.48
CA GLY A 319 26.42 14.81 18.04
C GLY A 319 27.69 14.22 17.44
N MET A 320 27.73 14.06 16.11
CA MET A 320 28.88 13.54 15.36
C MET A 320 29.39 14.54 14.34
N ASP A 321 30.64 14.37 13.90
CA ASP A 321 31.22 15.22 12.87
C ASP A 321 30.49 15.08 11.53
N ILE A 322 30.23 16.21 10.86
CA ILE A 322 29.51 16.22 9.59
C ILE A 322 30.23 15.46 8.46
N SER A 323 31.57 15.38 8.53
CA SER A 323 32.36 14.66 7.52
C SER A 323 32.16 13.15 7.65
N GLU A 324 32.04 12.63 8.88
CA GLU A 324 31.74 11.24 9.15
C GLU A 324 30.33 10.87 8.69
N VAL A 325 29.34 11.71 9.05
CA VAL A 325 27.95 11.52 8.64
C VAL A 325 27.80 11.58 7.12
N SER A 326 28.46 12.56 6.47
CA SER A 326 28.45 12.68 5.01
C SER A 326 29.07 11.48 4.31
N ARG A 327 30.12 10.89 4.90
CA ARG A 327 30.73 9.65 4.37
C ARG A 327 29.78 8.46 4.51
N ALA A 328 29.12 8.33 5.66
CA ALA A 328 28.13 7.28 5.90
C ALA A 328 26.92 7.39 4.96
N VAL A 329 26.38 8.58 4.75
CA VAL A 329 25.26 8.84 3.81
C VAL A 329 25.67 8.47 2.38
N ARG A 330 26.86 8.91 1.92
CA ARG A 330 27.36 8.54 0.58
C ARG A 330 27.59 7.03 0.42
N SER A 331 28.16 6.36 1.42
CA SER A 331 28.34 4.89 1.36
C SER A 331 27.01 4.17 1.34
N SER A 332 26.00 4.66 2.06
CA SER A 332 24.64 4.10 2.07
C SER A 332 23.89 4.29 0.74
N ALA A 333 24.19 5.35 -0.02
CA ALA A 333 23.63 5.58 -1.36
C ALA A 333 24.07 4.48 -2.37
N HIS A 334 25.20 3.84 -2.13
CA HIS A 334 25.75 2.77 -2.99
C HIS A 334 25.37 1.36 -2.47
N SER A 335 24.72 1.27 -1.30
CA SER A 335 24.29 0.01 -0.69
C SER A 335 22.79 -0.19 -0.95
N ARG A 336 22.43 -1.32 -1.57
CA ARG A 336 21.03 -1.70 -1.83
C ARG A 336 20.26 -1.77 -0.49
N PRO A 337 19.00 -1.30 -0.40
CA PRO A 337 18.27 -1.27 0.87
C PRO A 337 17.95 -2.67 1.38
N ALA A 338 18.34 -2.95 2.63
CA ALA A 338 17.83 -4.07 3.39
C ALA A 338 16.39 -3.76 3.84
N SER A 339 15.43 -4.64 3.52
CA SER A 339 14.04 -4.53 3.97
C SER A 339 13.97 -4.61 5.50
N TYR A 340 13.36 -3.60 6.14
CA TYR A 340 13.07 -3.59 7.56
C TYR A 340 11.89 -4.52 7.88
N GLY A 341 12.21 -5.75 8.29
CA GLY A 341 11.28 -6.70 8.89
C GLY A 341 11.98 -7.35 10.07
N GLY A 342 11.59 -6.99 11.30
CA GLY A 342 12.27 -7.44 12.49
C GLY A 342 12.04 -8.91 12.83
N ARG A 343 13.12 -9.56 13.25
CA ARG A 343 13.21 -10.55 14.35
C ARG A 343 14.68 -10.82 14.60
N GLY A 344 15.06 -10.90 15.88
CA GLY A 344 16.44 -11.12 16.30
C GLY A 344 17.04 -12.38 15.67
N ALA A 345 18.25 -12.24 15.14
CA ALA A 345 19.04 -13.32 14.57
C ALA A 345 20.37 -13.49 15.34
N PRO A 346 20.86 -14.72 15.42
CA PRO A 346 22.13 -15.06 16.09
C PRO A 346 23.34 -14.51 15.31
N VAL A 347 24.43 -14.37 16.03
CA VAL A 347 25.76 -13.92 15.53
C VAL A 347 26.25 -14.88 14.45
N GLU A 348 26.42 -14.40 13.23
CA GLU A 348 27.09 -15.12 12.15
C GLU A 348 28.46 -14.53 11.80
N THR A 349 29.38 -15.40 11.52
CA THR A 349 30.78 -15.21 11.10
C THR A 349 30.89 -14.48 9.76
N PRO A 350 32.00 -13.78 9.45
CA PRO A 350 32.10 -12.91 8.28
C PRO A 350 32.14 -13.70 6.95
N GLN A 351 31.17 -13.41 6.08
CA GLN A 351 31.16 -13.88 4.70
C GLN A 351 31.95 -12.94 3.77
N PRO A 352 32.57 -13.45 2.71
CA PRO A 352 33.33 -12.65 1.76
C PRO A 352 32.44 -11.69 0.96
N ALA A 353 32.99 -10.50 0.68
CA ALA A 353 32.29 -9.39 0.02
C ALA A 353 31.77 -9.75 -1.39
N PRO A 354 30.53 -9.31 -1.76
CA PRO A 354 30.01 -9.53 -3.11
C PRO A 354 30.78 -8.69 -4.14
N VAL A 355 31.10 -9.34 -5.25
CA VAL A 355 31.78 -8.77 -6.41
C VAL A 355 30.96 -7.62 -7.00
N ARG A 356 31.56 -6.44 -7.17
CA ARG A 356 30.96 -5.27 -7.83
C ARG A 356 30.62 -5.62 -9.28
N ARG A 357 29.31 -5.64 -9.62
CA ARG A 357 28.87 -5.72 -11.03
C ARG A 357 28.97 -4.31 -11.63
N GLY A 358 29.77 -4.17 -12.68
CA GLY A 358 29.76 -3.05 -13.61
C GLY A 358 28.43 -2.98 -14.41
N PRO A 359 28.25 -2.04 -15.33
CA PRO A 359 27.09 -2.04 -16.22
C PRO A 359 26.97 -3.43 -16.86
N GLU A 360 25.78 -4.02 -16.73
CA GLU A 360 25.52 -5.40 -17.17
C GLU A 360 25.74 -5.47 -18.68
N ASP A 361 26.67 -6.32 -19.10
CA ASP A 361 26.94 -6.61 -20.51
C ASP A 361 25.63 -7.06 -21.19
N PRO A 362 25.36 -6.61 -22.44
CA PRO A 362 24.15 -7.00 -23.18
C PRO A 362 23.89 -8.51 -23.22
N VAL A 363 24.95 -9.33 -23.31
CA VAL A 363 24.83 -10.80 -23.32
C VAL A 363 24.37 -11.31 -21.97
N SER A 364 25.02 -10.88 -20.87
CA SER A 364 24.62 -11.25 -19.51
C SER A 364 23.17 -10.85 -19.19
N ARG A 365 22.69 -9.75 -19.75
CA ARG A 365 21.30 -9.31 -19.62
C ARG A 365 20.33 -10.25 -20.35
N ILE A 366 20.67 -10.72 -21.54
CA ILE A 366 19.85 -11.68 -22.30
C ILE A 366 19.79 -13.02 -21.56
N GLU A 367 20.93 -13.52 -21.08
CA GLU A 367 21.02 -14.76 -20.30
C GLU A 367 20.11 -14.70 -19.06
N ARG A 368 20.21 -13.61 -18.30
CA ARG A 368 19.36 -13.36 -17.13
C ARG A 368 17.89 -13.37 -17.50
N GLN A 369 17.51 -12.67 -18.56
CA GLN A 369 16.14 -12.56 -19.01
C GLN A 369 15.55 -13.88 -19.50
N ALA A 370 16.36 -14.73 -20.12
CA ALA A 370 15.94 -16.06 -20.53
C ALA A 370 15.64 -16.96 -19.32
N LEU A 371 16.49 -16.90 -18.28
CA LEU A 371 16.28 -17.64 -17.05
C LEU A 371 15.09 -17.10 -16.24
N GLU A 372 14.90 -15.77 -16.18
CA GLU A 372 13.72 -15.14 -15.56
C GLU A 372 12.42 -15.63 -16.22
N ALA A 373 12.36 -15.63 -17.55
CA ALA A 373 11.22 -16.11 -18.29
C ALA A 373 10.93 -17.58 -17.99
N LEU A 374 11.96 -18.43 -17.96
CA LEU A 374 11.84 -19.84 -17.72
C LEU A 374 11.36 -20.15 -16.28
N ILE A 375 11.87 -19.42 -15.29
CA ILE A 375 11.54 -19.65 -13.87
C ILE A 375 10.15 -19.09 -13.52
N GLN A 376 9.80 -17.92 -14.07
CA GLN A 376 8.54 -17.26 -13.75
C GLN A 376 7.36 -17.74 -14.62
N TYR A 377 7.66 -18.10 -15.88
CA TYR A 377 6.66 -18.45 -16.88
C TYR A 377 7.04 -19.71 -17.67
N PRO A 378 7.36 -20.84 -17.00
CA PRO A 378 7.84 -22.05 -17.68
C PRO A 378 6.87 -22.53 -18.75
N MET A 379 5.56 -22.31 -18.60
CA MET A 379 4.53 -22.66 -19.56
C MET A 379 4.73 -22.04 -20.95
N TYR A 380 5.27 -20.83 -21.04
CA TYR A 380 5.50 -20.14 -22.32
C TYR A 380 6.84 -20.53 -22.96
N VAL A 381 7.74 -21.16 -22.20
CA VAL A 381 9.06 -21.59 -22.68
C VAL A 381 9.04 -23.04 -23.14
N VAL A 382 8.04 -23.83 -22.78
CA VAL A 382 7.86 -25.21 -23.27
C VAL A 382 7.79 -25.20 -24.81
N GLY A 383 8.71 -25.95 -25.46
CA GLY A 383 8.79 -26.01 -26.92
C GLY A 383 9.52 -24.87 -27.60
N SER A 384 10.16 -23.95 -26.84
CA SER A 384 10.95 -22.83 -27.40
C SER A 384 12.35 -23.22 -27.88
N GLY A 385 12.78 -24.47 -27.66
CA GLY A 385 14.15 -24.91 -27.92
C GLY A 385 15.14 -24.63 -26.78
N PHE A 386 14.66 -24.12 -25.63
CA PHE A 386 15.52 -23.87 -24.45
C PHE A 386 16.26 -25.17 -24.00
N GLU A 387 15.61 -26.32 -24.15
CA GLU A 387 16.17 -27.62 -23.76
C GLU A 387 17.37 -28.06 -24.62
N GLU A 388 17.51 -27.47 -25.80
CA GLU A 388 18.65 -27.72 -26.70
C GLU A 388 19.88 -26.87 -26.33
N LEU A 389 19.71 -25.84 -25.49
CA LEU A 389 20.80 -24.98 -25.03
C LEU A 389 21.68 -25.74 -24.04
N GLY A 390 22.99 -25.81 -24.32
CA GLY A 390 23.96 -26.32 -23.36
C GLY A 390 24.36 -25.25 -22.33
N GLY A 391 24.96 -25.68 -21.21
CA GLY A 391 25.47 -24.75 -20.20
C GLY A 391 26.51 -23.74 -20.72
N GLU A 392 27.19 -24.06 -21.81
CA GLU A 392 28.14 -23.19 -22.50
C GLU A 392 27.46 -21.94 -23.14
N ALA A 393 26.16 -21.96 -23.35
CA ALA A 393 25.41 -20.80 -23.83
C ALA A 393 25.35 -19.67 -22.80
N PHE A 394 25.65 -19.95 -21.52
CA PHE A 394 25.67 -18.99 -20.44
C PHE A 394 27.08 -18.58 -20.08
N SER A 395 27.41 -17.31 -20.30
CA SER A 395 28.71 -16.72 -20.00
C SER A 395 28.94 -16.44 -18.52
N VAL A 396 27.81 -16.14 -17.76
CA VAL A 396 27.85 -15.86 -16.33
C VAL A 396 27.82 -17.17 -15.54
N PRO A 397 28.85 -17.47 -14.70
CA PRO A 397 28.93 -18.73 -13.96
C PRO A 397 27.73 -19.06 -13.11
N SER A 398 27.14 -18.05 -12.44
CA SER A 398 25.92 -18.23 -11.61
C SER A 398 24.68 -18.54 -12.46
N TYR A 399 24.56 -17.99 -13.67
CA TYR A 399 23.45 -18.28 -14.58
C TYR A 399 23.59 -19.68 -15.19
N ARG A 400 24.85 -20.08 -15.53
CA ARG A 400 25.13 -21.45 -15.93
C ARG A 400 24.75 -22.45 -14.84
N ALA A 401 25.08 -22.18 -13.57
CA ALA A 401 24.76 -23.07 -12.47
C ALA A 401 23.23 -23.19 -12.27
N VAL A 402 22.46 -22.10 -12.48
CA VAL A 402 20.99 -22.13 -12.47
C VAL A 402 20.46 -22.98 -13.62
N HIS A 403 20.98 -22.79 -14.84
CA HIS A 403 20.60 -23.60 -16.00
C HIS A 403 20.87 -25.09 -15.76
N ASP A 404 22.08 -25.43 -15.27
CA ASP A 404 22.46 -26.82 -15.00
C ASP A 404 21.58 -27.47 -13.91
N ALA A 405 21.18 -26.72 -12.87
CA ALA A 405 20.26 -27.19 -11.86
C ALA A 405 18.85 -27.42 -12.43
N ILE A 406 18.38 -26.56 -13.33
CA ILE A 406 17.10 -26.76 -14.04
C ILE A 406 17.16 -28.07 -14.86
N ARG A 407 18.23 -28.32 -15.59
CA ARG A 407 18.41 -29.57 -16.35
C ARG A 407 18.50 -30.78 -15.42
N ALA A 408 19.21 -30.68 -14.31
CA ALA A 408 19.32 -31.76 -13.32
C ALA A 408 17.98 -32.08 -12.65
N ALA A 409 17.09 -31.10 -12.52
CA ALA A 409 15.71 -31.28 -12.05
C ALA A 409 14.79 -31.94 -13.10
N GLY A 410 15.31 -32.22 -14.31
CA GLY A 410 14.55 -32.82 -15.41
C GLY A 410 14.00 -31.82 -16.43
N GLY A 411 14.47 -30.57 -16.40
CA GLY A 411 14.15 -29.52 -17.36
C GLY A 411 12.64 -29.16 -17.40
N LEU A 412 12.18 -28.65 -18.54
CA LEU A 412 10.78 -28.30 -18.76
C LEU A 412 9.87 -29.52 -18.79
N ASP A 413 10.36 -30.73 -19.09
CA ASP A 413 9.59 -31.97 -19.03
C ASP A 413 9.14 -32.28 -17.60
N ALA A 414 9.99 -32.01 -16.60
CA ALA A 414 9.63 -32.14 -15.20
C ALA A 414 8.52 -31.14 -14.84
N PHE A 415 8.60 -29.89 -15.30
CA PHE A 415 7.53 -28.90 -15.11
C PHE A 415 6.20 -29.37 -15.71
N VAL A 416 6.19 -29.88 -16.95
CA VAL A 416 4.98 -30.39 -17.63
C VAL A 416 4.37 -31.53 -16.84
N LYS A 417 5.18 -32.41 -16.25
CA LYS A 417 4.73 -33.52 -15.41
C LYS A 417 4.06 -33.03 -14.12
N VAL A 418 4.69 -32.07 -13.43
CA VAL A 418 4.13 -31.45 -12.22
C VAL A 418 2.86 -30.67 -12.54
N LEU A 419 2.79 -30.00 -13.70
CA LEU A 419 1.59 -29.29 -14.16
C LEU A 419 0.41 -30.24 -14.35
N ARG A 420 0.61 -31.40 -14.98
CA ARG A 420 -0.47 -32.41 -15.12
C ARG A 420 -1.02 -32.86 -13.77
N GLN A 421 -0.14 -33.11 -12.80
CA GLN A 421 -0.56 -33.47 -11.44
C GLN A 421 -1.34 -32.35 -10.75
N ALA A 422 -0.90 -31.10 -10.94
CA ALA A 422 -1.61 -29.94 -10.40
C ALA A 422 -2.98 -29.74 -11.07
N GLU A 423 -3.09 -29.98 -12.38
CA GLU A 423 -4.37 -29.94 -13.11
C GLU A 423 -5.37 -31.01 -12.66
N GLU A 424 -4.89 -32.18 -12.29
CA GLU A 424 -5.74 -33.24 -11.69
C GLU A 424 -6.32 -32.80 -10.34
N HIS A 425 -5.56 -32.02 -9.56
CA HIS A 425 -5.98 -31.59 -8.22
C HIS A 425 -6.80 -30.29 -8.23
N PHE A 426 -6.41 -29.29 -9.02
CA PHE A 426 -7.00 -27.94 -9.03
C PHE A 426 -7.87 -27.65 -10.25
N GLY A 427 -7.96 -28.56 -11.23
CA GLY A 427 -8.54 -28.31 -12.54
C GLY A 427 -7.62 -27.48 -13.44
N LYS A 428 -7.93 -27.42 -14.75
CA LYS A 428 -7.16 -26.62 -15.71
C LYS A 428 -7.35 -25.13 -15.42
N GLY A 429 -6.24 -24.36 -15.35
CA GLY A 429 -6.26 -22.92 -15.19
C GLY A 429 -5.11 -22.34 -14.37
N ALA A 430 -5.17 -21.03 -14.10
CA ALA A 430 -4.10 -20.26 -13.46
C ALA A 430 -3.63 -20.84 -12.11
N LYS A 431 -4.52 -21.43 -11.30
CA LYS A 431 -4.16 -22.05 -10.02
C LYS A 431 -3.24 -23.26 -10.17
N ALA A 432 -3.52 -24.11 -11.17
CA ALA A 432 -2.69 -25.29 -11.44
C ALA A 432 -1.31 -24.85 -11.96
N VAL A 433 -1.25 -23.88 -12.86
CA VAL A 433 -0.01 -23.32 -13.37
C VAL A 433 0.84 -22.71 -12.25
N GLN A 434 0.23 -21.92 -11.37
CA GLN A 434 0.94 -21.30 -10.24
C GLN A 434 1.48 -22.36 -9.25
N ALA A 435 0.71 -23.38 -8.94
CA ALA A 435 1.12 -24.47 -8.06
C ALA A 435 2.28 -25.28 -8.68
N ALA A 436 2.20 -25.59 -9.98
CA ALA A 436 3.24 -26.31 -10.70
C ALA A 436 4.53 -25.48 -10.81
N THR A 437 4.43 -24.19 -11.12
CA THR A 437 5.59 -23.30 -11.19
C THR A 437 6.34 -23.24 -9.84
N ARG A 438 5.57 -23.12 -8.75
CA ARG A 438 6.14 -23.10 -7.39
C ARG A 438 6.87 -24.39 -7.05
N ALA A 439 6.24 -25.55 -7.30
CA ALA A 439 6.83 -26.85 -7.03
C ALA A 439 8.11 -27.06 -7.87
N PHE A 440 8.07 -26.70 -9.15
CA PHE A 440 9.23 -26.78 -10.04
C PHE A 440 10.40 -25.92 -9.54
N VAL A 441 10.16 -24.68 -9.11
CA VAL A 441 11.20 -23.81 -8.56
C VAL A 441 11.76 -24.36 -7.25
N ASP A 442 10.95 -24.97 -6.40
CA ASP A 442 11.40 -25.61 -5.15
C ASP A 442 12.27 -26.84 -5.44
N ASP A 443 11.93 -27.64 -6.45
CA ASP A 443 12.75 -28.79 -6.90
C ASP A 443 14.12 -28.35 -7.46
N VAL A 444 14.14 -27.33 -8.30
CA VAL A 444 15.40 -26.74 -8.83
C VAL A 444 16.25 -26.21 -7.68
N ARG A 445 15.62 -25.50 -6.73
CA ARG A 445 16.30 -24.94 -5.56
C ARG A 445 16.97 -25.99 -4.69
N ALA A 446 16.31 -27.15 -4.52
CA ALA A 446 16.83 -28.25 -3.70
C ALA A 446 18.15 -28.85 -4.25
N LEU A 447 18.45 -28.65 -5.53
CA LEU A 447 19.67 -29.13 -6.19
C LEU A 447 20.82 -28.13 -6.20
N MET A 448 20.61 -26.93 -5.61
CA MET A 448 21.57 -25.83 -5.68
C MET A 448 22.30 -25.63 -4.35
N ILE A 449 23.55 -25.21 -4.43
CA ILE A 449 24.29 -24.74 -3.26
C ILE A 449 23.73 -23.38 -2.80
N PRO A 450 23.82 -23.00 -1.51
CA PRO A 450 23.17 -21.81 -0.94
C PRO A 450 23.48 -20.51 -1.70
N GLU A 451 24.70 -20.32 -2.19
CA GLU A 451 25.15 -19.13 -2.91
C GLU A 451 24.46 -18.96 -4.26
N VAL A 452 24.19 -20.06 -4.95
CA VAL A 452 23.52 -20.08 -6.25
C VAL A 452 22.00 -20.07 -6.07
N ALA A 453 21.48 -20.67 -5.00
CA ALA A 453 20.06 -20.61 -4.66
C ALA A 453 19.58 -19.16 -4.40
N ALA A 454 20.45 -18.26 -3.94
CA ALA A 454 20.15 -16.84 -3.82
C ALA A 454 19.89 -16.18 -5.20
N VAL A 455 20.63 -16.59 -6.23
CA VAL A 455 20.43 -16.10 -7.61
C VAL A 455 19.08 -16.61 -8.17
N LEU A 456 18.72 -17.86 -7.90
CA LEU A 456 17.42 -18.41 -8.31
C LEU A 456 16.25 -17.61 -7.69
N VAL A 457 16.36 -17.25 -6.42
CA VAL A 457 15.34 -16.42 -5.75
C VAL A 457 15.26 -15.03 -6.39
N GLU A 458 16.41 -14.43 -6.72
CA GLU A 458 16.47 -13.13 -7.41
C GLU A 458 15.76 -13.19 -8.78
N LEU A 459 16.01 -14.24 -9.56
CA LEU A 459 15.39 -14.46 -10.87
C LEU A 459 13.88 -14.74 -10.77
N ALA A 460 13.44 -15.43 -9.72
CA ALA A 460 12.03 -15.77 -9.51
C ALA A 460 11.13 -14.59 -9.09
N VAL A 461 11.73 -13.51 -8.57
CA VAL A 461 10.99 -12.31 -8.08
C VAL A 461 11.29 -11.06 -8.92
N ALA A 462 12.17 -11.12 -9.90
CA ALA A 462 12.48 -9.97 -10.75
C ALA A 462 11.22 -9.52 -11.53
N PRO A 463 10.84 -8.23 -11.49
CA PRO A 463 9.73 -7.75 -12.28
C PRO A 463 10.12 -7.79 -13.76
N LEU A 464 9.36 -8.54 -14.57
CA LEU A 464 9.46 -8.44 -16.02
C LEU A 464 8.85 -7.11 -16.48
N PRO A 465 9.45 -6.39 -17.45
CA PRO A 465 8.84 -5.22 -18.07
C PRO A 465 7.45 -5.57 -18.62
N GLN A 466 6.45 -4.72 -18.39
CA GLN A 466 5.06 -4.92 -18.84
C GLN A 466 4.92 -5.21 -20.36
N ASP A 467 5.84 -4.69 -21.17
CA ASP A 467 5.89 -4.94 -22.63
C ASP A 467 6.21 -6.40 -23.02
N ARG A 468 6.56 -7.25 -22.05
CA ARG A 468 6.94 -8.64 -22.33
C ARG A 468 5.83 -9.66 -22.14
N GLU A 469 4.83 -9.38 -21.32
CA GLU A 469 3.61 -10.23 -21.27
C GLU A 469 2.93 -10.29 -22.64
N ASP A 470 2.94 -9.16 -23.39
CA ASP A 470 2.37 -9.08 -24.73
C ASP A 470 3.26 -9.68 -25.84
N GLN A 471 4.58 -9.81 -25.58
CA GLN A 471 5.52 -10.46 -26.53
C GLN A 471 5.59 -11.98 -26.33
N LEU A 472 5.17 -12.50 -25.19
CA LEU A 472 5.13 -13.94 -24.88
C LEU A 472 3.76 -14.57 -25.18
N ARG A 473 2.75 -13.76 -25.53
CA ARG A 473 1.44 -14.18 -26.06
C ARG A 473 1.47 -14.31 -27.58
#